data_f628243ebfd317a5dc1c3dd2a183abb3
#
_entry.id   f628243ebfd317a5dc1c3dd2a183abb3
#
_cell.length_a   1.000
_cell.length_b   1.000
_cell.length_c   1.000
_cell.angle_alpha   90.00
_cell.angle_beta   90.00
_cell.angle_gamma   90.00
#
_symmetry.space_group_name_H-M   'P 1'
#
loop_
_entity.id
_entity.type
_entity.pdbx_description
1 polymer ?
#
loop_
_entity_poly.entity_id
_entity_poly.type
_entity_poly.pdbx_seq_one_letter_code
_entity_poly.pdbx_strand_id
1 'polypeptide(L)'
;MKRVLAVLGFSLLSQVALAGPSINVGVVYDYLDGDKSTYLKRIFNGGSSTAFVKVQILEILYDEQGVGKEVALKTQADGSARDGLMASPARLIVPANGMQGTRLLFLGERNSERYFRVRYIPVVPEKEDAFAVSEAEREAYQSNLQAGVSVLAGYGTVFFVRPKDTRYDTRIEDGSGHYAVRNNGNSVIQVDEFKNCVAGKTDDCYPTTKNHILPGRTFSFDKQAGREYTFKIVEGEAQKNHVVKG
;
A
#
# COMPACT_ATOMS: atom_id res chain seq x y z
N MET A 1 -8.56 45.12 -59.89
CA MET A 1 -8.82 43.76 -59.37
C MET A 1 -8.09 43.63 -58.05
N LYS A 2 -8.79 43.85 -56.89
CA LYS A 2 -8.19 43.74 -55.56
C LYS A 2 -8.57 42.37 -54.98
N ARG A 3 -7.59 41.50 -54.72
CA ARG A 3 -7.77 40.23 -54.04
C ARG A 3 -7.68 40.47 -52.53
N VAL A 4 -8.81 40.30 -51.83
CA VAL A 4 -8.87 40.28 -50.37
C VAL A 4 -8.56 38.86 -49.92
N LEU A 5 -7.43 38.67 -49.25
CA LEU A 5 -7.08 37.43 -48.54
C LEU A 5 -7.78 37.47 -47.16
N ALA A 6 -8.79 36.65 -46.98
CA ALA A 6 -9.36 36.38 -45.65
C ALA A 6 -8.52 35.35 -44.92
N VAL A 7 -7.79 35.79 -43.90
CA VAL A 7 -7.06 34.90 -42.97
C VAL A 7 -8.08 34.46 -41.92
N LEU A 8 -8.54 33.21 -42.03
CA LEU A 8 -9.32 32.54 -40.96
C LEU A 8 -8.34 32.18 -39.84
N GLY A 9 -8.37 32.95 -38.76
CA GLY A 9 -7.70 32.63 -37.51
C GLY A 9 -8.42 31.45 -36.81
N PHE A 10 -7.83 30.26 -36.91
CA PHE A 10 -8.30 29.07 -36.15
C PHE A 10 -7.81 29.20 -34.71
N SER A 11 -8.62 29.77 -33.83
CA SER A 11 -8.37 29.83 -32.40
C SER A 11 -8.49 28.40 -31.84
N LEU A 12 -7.37 27.72 -31.60
CA LEU A 12 -7.28 26.49 -30.83
C LEU A 12 -7.63 26.83 -29.39
N LEU A 13 -8.89 26.66 -29.02
CA LEU A 13 -9.34 26.61 -27.64
C LEU A 13 -8.73 25.37 -26.99
N SER A 14 -7.58 25.53 -26.33
CA SER A 14 -7.00 24.52 -25.48
C SER A 14 -8.00 24.24 -24.33
N GLN A 15 -8.74 23.16 -24.44
CA GLN A 15 -9.55 22.68 -23.31
C GLN A 15 -8.56 22.18 -22.25
N VAL A 16 -8.47 22.89 -21.14
CA VAL A 16 -7.77 22.43 -19.94
C VAL A 16 -8.58 21.26 -19.40
N ALA A 17 -8.14 20.03 -19.68
CA ALA A 17 -8.70 18.84 -19.04
C ALA A 17 -8.43 18.96 -17.54
N LEU A 18 -9.45 19.24 -16.75
CA LEU A 18 -9.40 19.19 -15.30
C LEU A 18 -9.26 17.72 -14.91
N ALA A 19 -8.03 17.31 -14.60
CA ALA A 19 -7.79 16.01 -14.02
C ALA A 19 -8.41 15.96 -12.62
N GLY A 20 -9.19 14.92 -12.35
CA GLY A 20 -9.77 14.66 -11.02
C GLY A 20 -8.69 14.48 -9.94
N PRO A 21 -9.07 14.14 -8.69
CA PRO A 21 -8.12 13.84 -7.64
C PRO A 21 -7.33 12.57 -7.97
N SER A 22 -6.04 12.54 -7.64
CA SER A 22 -5.14 11.40 -7.86
C SER A 22 -4.31 11.18 -6.61
N ILE A 23 -4.76 10.26 -5.75
CA ILE A 23 -4.06 9.99 -4.50
C ILE A 23 -2.88 9.04 -4.69
N ASN A 24 -1.88 9.16 -3.79
CA ASN A 24 -0.74 8.26 -3.65
C ASN A 24 -0.48 8.04 -2.16
N VAL A 25 -0.31 6.81 -1.76
CA VAL A 25 -0.10 6.39 -0.36
C VAL A 25 1.36 6.00 -0.08
N GLY A 26 2.27 6.19 -1.05
CA GLY A 26 3.66 5.76 -0.96
C GLY A 26 3.76 4.23 -0.97
N VAL A 27 4.47 3.67 0.02
CA VAL A 27 4.63 2.22 0.13
C VAL A 27 3.32 1.53 0.48
N VAL A 28 3.16 0.30 -0.03
CA VAL A 28 1.96 -0.52 0.19
C VAL A 28 2.10 -1.54 1.33
N TYR A 29 3.27 -1.61 1.93
CA TYR A 29 3.57 -2.43 3.10
C TYR A 29 4.14 -1.54 4.20
N ASP A 30 3.45 -1.45 5.32
CA ASP A 30 3.84 -0.66 6.48
C ASP A 30 4.02 -1.57 7.71
N TYR A 31 4.94 -1.20 8.61
CA TYR A 31 5.27 -2.00 9.78
C TYR A 31 5.22 -1.14 11.04
N LEU A 32 4.56 -1.65 12.07
CA LEU A 32 4.55 -1.06 13.41
C LEU A 32 5.40 -1.93 14.34
N ASP A 33 6.55 -1.39 14.76
CA ASP A 33 7.48 -2.09 15.64
C ASP A 33 6.90 -2.37 17.02
N GLY A 34 7.47 -3.35 17.72
CA GLY A 34 6.96 -3.83 19.01
C GLY A 34 6.88 -2.77 20.10
N ASP A 35 7.77 -1.79 20.07
CA ASP A 35 7.85 -0.66 21.02
C ASP A 35 6.95 0.53 20.67
N LYS A 36 6.36 0.56 19.48
CA LYS A 36 5.52 1.66 18.99
C LYS A 36 4.05 1.29 19.01
N SER A 37 3.19 2.23 19.36
CA SER A 37 1.72 2.08 19.33
C SER A 37 1.08 2.84 18.18
N THR A 38 1.83 3.69 17.47
CA THR A 38 1.29 4.56 16.43
C THR A 38 2.21 4.63 15.21
N TYR A 39 1.60 4.82 14.04
CA TYR A 39 2.26 5.03 12.76
C TYR A 39 1.60 6.19 12.01
N LEU A 40 2.37 7.12 11.46
CA LEU A 40 1.84 8.21 10.64
C LEU A 40 1.89 7.84 9.16
N LYS A 41 0.72 7.64 8.57
CA LYS A 41 0.59 7.43 7.12
C LYS A 41 0.26 8.75 6.43
N ARG A 42 1.04 9.10 5.40
CA ARG A 42 0.81 10.29 4.57
C ARG A 42 0.17 9.90 3.26
N ILE A 43 -0.83 10.67 2.86
CA ILE A 43 -1.55 10.52 1.59
C ILE A 43 -1.31 11.80 0.79
N PHE A 44 -0.75 11.66 -0.39
CA PHE A 44 -0.49 12.73 -1.34
C PHE A 44 -1.60 12.77 -2.38
N ASN A 45 -1.94 13.95 -2.84
CA ASN A 45 -2.85 14.15 -3.96
C ASN A 45 -2.13 14.90 -5.07
N GLY A 46 -1.76 14.21 -6.15
CA GLY A 46 -1.14 14.80 -7.33
C GLY A 46 -2.14 15.33 -8.38
N GLY A 47 -3.44 15.20 -8.09
CA GLY A 47 -4.49 15.70 -8.98
C GLY A 47 -4.73 17.20 -8.82
N SER A 48 -5.50 17.78 -9.73
CA SER A 48 -5.83 19.21 -9.77
C SER A 48 -7.07 19.58 -8.95
N SER A 49 -7.79 18.63 -8.39
CA SER A 49 -8.92 18.83 -7.49
C SER A 49 -8.69 18.18 -6.12
N THR A 50 -9.38 18.68 -5.09
CA THR A 50 -9.33 18.11 -3.73
C THR A 50 -9.75 16.64 -3.74
N ALA A 51 -9.08 15.78 -2.97
CA ALA A 51 -9.47 14.39 -2.74
C ALA A 51 -10.14 14.25 -1.37
N PHE A 52 -11.33 13.67 -1.34
CA PHE A 52 -12.00 13.23 -0.12
C PHE A 52 -11.73 11.74 0.05
N VAL A 53 -11.03 11.36 1.12
CA VAL A 53 -10.53 9.99 1.29
C VAL A 53 -11.09 9.37 2.57
N LYS A 54 -11.78 8.24 2.43
CA LYS A 54 -12.15 7.39 3.56
C LYS A 54 -11.05 6.38 3.85
N VAL A 55 -10.70 6.20 5.12
CA VAL A 55 -9.78 5.15 5.57
C VAL A 55 -10.61 4.02 6.17
N GLN A 56 -10.54 2.84 5.55
CA GLN A 56 -11.20 1.62 6.01
C GLN A 56 -10.14 0.62 6.47
N ILE A 57 -10.37 -0.02 7.60
CA ILE A 57 -9.46 -1.02 8.16
C ILE A 57 -10.19 -2.34 8.34
N LEU A 58 -9.57 -3.43 7.88
CA LEU A 58 -9.99 -4.80 8.07
C LEU A 58 -8.82 -5.59 8.64
N GLU A 59 -9.06 -6.58 9.48
CA GLU A 59 -8.03 -7.51 9.91
C GLU A 59 -7.86 -8.63 8.88
N ILE A 60 -6.62 -9.06 8.65
CA ILE A 60 -6.32 -10.19 7.78
C ILE A 60 -5.98 -11.38 8.68
N LEU A 61 -6.81 -12.42 8.62
CA LEU A 61 -6.55 -13.68 9.29
C LEU A 61 -6.01 -14.69 8.26
N TYR A 62 -4.82 -15.22 8.53
CA TYR A 62 -4.21 -16.24 7.68
C TYR A 62 -4.55 -17.64 8.20
N ASP A 63 -5.00 -18.52 7.31
CA ASP A 63 -5.20 -19.94 7.62
C ASP A 63 -3.87 -20.73 7.61
N GLU A 64 -3.96 -22.06 7.86
CA GLU A 64 -2.79 -22.95 7.86
C GLU A 64 -2.10 -23.01 6.48
N GLN A 65 -2.80 -22.77 5.40
CA GLN A 65 -2.28 -22.75 4.03
C GLN A 65 -1.64 -21.39 3.67
N GLY A 66 -1.83 -20.34 4.51
CA GLY A 66 -1.34 -18.99 4.28
C GLY A 66 -2.28 -18.14 3.42
N VAL A 67 -3.53 -18.57 3.25
CA VAL A 67 -4.55 -17.78 2.56
C VAL A 67 -5.13 -16.76 3.55
N GLY A 68 -5.04 -15.48 3.20
CA GLY A 68 -5.53 -14.38 4.01
C GLY A 68 -7.02 -14.12 3.78
N LYS A 69 -7.79 -14.04 4.87
CA LYS A 69 -9.20 -13.64 4.86
C LYS A 69 -9.35 -12.30 5.57
N GLU A 70 -9.93 -11.32 4.89
CA GLU A 70 -10.25 -10.02 5.48
C GLU A 70 -11.55 -10.11 6.31
N VAL A 71 -11.49 -9.63 7.55
CA VAL A 71 -12.62 -9.60 8.47
C VAL A 71 -12.80 -8.22 9.08
N ALA A 72 -14.05 -7.85 9.38
CA ALA A 72 -14.33 -6.58 10.04
C ALA A 72 -13.78 -6.60 11.48
N LEU A 73 -13.26 -5.44 11.93
CA LEU A 73 -12.84 -5.27 13.31
C LEU A 73 -14.05 -5.29 14.25
N LYS A 74 -13.86 -5.82 15.44
CA LYS A 74 -14.88 -5.74 16.52
C LYS A 74 -14.92 -4.28 17.00
N THR A 75 -16.08 -3.66 16.87
CA THR A 75 -16.33 -2.29 17.33
C THR A 75 -17.12 -2.28 18.64
N GLN A 76 -16.96 -1.20 19.41
CA GLN A 76 -17.82 -0.89 20.56
C GLN A 76 -19.13 -0.24 20.08
N ALA A 77 -20.07 -0.02 21.00
CA ALA A 77 -21.35 0.61 20.68
C ALA A 77 -21.20 2.05 20.13
N ASP A 78 -20.11 2.74 20.46
CA ASP A 78 -19.75 4.07 19.96
C ASP A 78 -19.01 4.04 18.59
N GLY A 79 -18.86 2.84 17.99
CA GLY A 79 -18.16 2.65 16.71
C GLY A 79 -16.63 2.63 16.82
N SER A 80 -16.03 2.82 17.99
CA SER A 80 -14.58 2.70 18.17
C SER A 80 -14.12 1.24 18.13
N ALA A 81 -12.89 0.97 17.69
CA ALA A 81 -12.31 -0.36 17.75
C ALA A 81 -12.02 -0.73 19.20
N ARG A 82 -12.53 -1.88 19.64
CA ARG A 82 -12.27 -2.42 20.97
C ARG A 82 -10.86 -2.98 21.10
N ASP A 83 -10.38 -3.61 20.01
CA ASP A 83 -9.09 -4.27 19.90
C ASP A 83 -8.71 -4.30 18.42
N GLY A 84 -7.52 -3.82 18.09
CA GLY A 84 -7.02 -3.79 16.72
C GLY A 84 -6.49 -2.42 16.27
N LEU A 85 -6.51 -2.19 14.97
CA LEU A 85 -5.99 -0.97 14.34
C LEU A 85 -7.11 0.03 14.10
N MET A 86 -6.85 1.31 14.38
CA MET A 86 -7.76 2.42 14.06
C MET A 86 -7.03 3.56 13.39
N ALA A 87 -7.73 4.35 12.56
CA ALA A 87 -7.22 5.53 11.89
C ALA A 87 -7.78 6.81 12.51
N SER A 88 -6.94 7.81 12.75
CA SER A 88 -7.34 9.12 13.24
C SER A 88 -6.59 10.24 12.51
N PRO A 89 -7.28 11.08 11.73
CA PRO A 89 -8.68 10.97 11.33
C PRO A 89 -8.90 9.83 10.33
N ALA A 90 -10.10 9.24 10.32
CA ALA A 90 -10.52 8.23 9.36
C ALA A 90 -11.06 8.82 8.04
N ARG A 91 -11.18 10.13 7.99
CA ARG A 91 -11.61 10.91 6.81
C ARG A 91 -10.62 12.02 6.58
N LEU A 92 -10.11 12.13 5.35
CA LEU A 92 -9.09 13.10 4.98
C LEU A 92 -9.61 13.97 3.84
N ILE A 93 -9.37 15.26 3.95
CA ILE A 93 -9.55 16.23 2.86
C ILE A 93 -8.15 16.61 2.40
N VAL A 94 -7.73 16.06 1.26
CA VAL A 94 -6.38 16.25 0.72
C VAL A 94 -6.44 17.28 -0.41
N PRO A 95 -5.89 18.48 -0.21
CA PRO A 95 -5.93 19.54 -1.23
C PRO A 95 -5.27 19.08 -2.53
N ALA A 96 -5.64 19.73 -3.64
CA ALA A 96 -4.96 19.55 -4.92
C ALA A 96 -3.45 19.83 -4.76
N ASN A 97 -2.61 18.98 -5.34
CA ASN A 97 -1.14 19.02 -5.21
C ASN A 97 -0.64 19.08 -3.74
N GLY A 98 -1.44 18.57 -2.82
CA GLY A 98 -1.17 18.63 -1.38
C GLY A 98 -1.03 17.26 -0.73
N MET A 99 -0.93 17.28 0.60
CA MET A 99 -0.75 16.10 1.42
C MET A 99 -1.55 16.21 2.70
N GLN A 100 -2.08 15.07 3.17
CA GLN A 100 -2.66 14.93 4.51
C GLN A 100 -2.17 13.64 5.17
N GLY A 101 -2.18 13.62 6.50
CA GLY A 101 -1.77 12.45 7.28
C GLY A 101 -2.92 11.87 8.10
N THR A 102 -2.93 10.55 8.23
CA THR A 102 -3.70 9.85 9.25
C THR A 102 -2.77 9.09 10.16
N ARG A 103 -3.06 9.09 11.45
CA ARG A 103 -2.36 8.28 12.44
C ARG A 103 -3.06 6.95 12.60
N LEU A 104 -2.33 5.88 12.30
CA LEU A 104 -2.77 4.52 12.58
C LEU A 104 -2.36 4.19 14.02
N LEU A 105 -3.32 3.87 14.88
CA LEU A 105 -3.13 3.53 16.30
C LEU A 105 -3.52 2.09 16.50
N PHE A 106 -2.64 1.32 17.11
CA PHE A 106 -2.95 -0.05 17.51
C PHE A 106 -3.33 -0.10 18.99
N LEU A 107 -4.47 -0.71 19.25
CA LEU A 107 -5.01 -0.98 20.58
C LEU A 107 -5.11 -2.49 20.79
N GLY A 108 -4.74 -2.96 21.97
CA GLY A 108 -4.85 -4.36 22.34
C GLY A 108 -3.52 -5.06 22.61
N GLU A 109 -3.62 -6.36 22.86
CA GLU A 109 -2.49 -7.22 23.19
C GLU A 109 -1.59 -7.47 21.96
N ARG A 110 -0.29 -7.52 22.18
CA ARG A 110 0.74 -7.73 21.16
C ARG A 110 1.56 -9.00 21.43
N ASN A 111 0.89 -10.08 21.76
CA ASN A 111 1.50 -11.38 22.02
C ASN A 111 1.90 -12.12 20.74
N SER A 112 1.24 -11.80 19.63
CA SER A 112 1.53 -12.31 18.28
C SER A 112 1.45 -11.20 17.25
N GLU A 113 2.05 -11.40 16.09
CA GLU A 113 1.94 -10.48 14.96
C GLU A 113 0.50 -10.46 14.43
N ARG A 114 0.01 -9.26 14.11
CA ARG A 114 -1.32 -9.07 13.52
C ARG A 114 -1.21 -8.32 12.21
N TYR A 115 -2.14 -8.58 11.31
CA TYR A 115 -2.11 -8.10 9.94
C TYR A 115 -3.40 -7.37 9.61
N PHE A 116 -3.28 -6.21 8.94
CA PHE A 116 -4.43 -5.39 8.61
C PHE A 116 -4.38 -4.95 7.15
N ARG A 117 -5.55 -4.97 6.51
CA ARG A 117 -5.78 -4.29 5.26
C ARG A 117 -6.22 -2.86 5.56
N VAL A 118 -5.45 -1.87 5.14
CA VAL A 118 -5.82 -0.46 5.24
C VAL A 118 -6.13 0.05 3.84
N ARG A 119 -7.38 0.42 3.62
CA ARG A 119 -7.86 0.94 2.34
C ARG A 119 -8.02 2.44 2.42
N TYR A 120 -7.47 3.14 1.45
CA TYR A 120 -7.59 4.58 1.24
C TYR A 120 -8.47 4.78 0.02
N ILE A 121 -9.72 5.16 0.23
CA ILE A 121 -10.77 5.14 -0.78
C ILE A 121 -11.17 6.59 -1.09
N PRO A 122 -10.78 7.15 -2.24
CA PRO A 122 -11.32 8.43 -2.69
C PRO A 122 -12.82 8.29 -2.95
N VAL A 123 -13.58 9.26 -2.50
CA VAL A 123 -15.04 9.27 -2.62
C VAL A 123 -15.54 10.63 -3.07
N VAL A 124 -16.74 10.66 -3.65
CA VAL A 124 -17.55 11.88 -3.71
C VAL A 124 -18.18 12.05 -2.33
N PRO A 125 -17.94 13.19 -1.62
CA PRO A 125 -18.41 13.33 -0.25
C PRO A 125 -19.95 13.40 -0.22
N GLU A 126 -20.57 12.52 0.56
CA GLU A 126 -21.99 12.52 0.87
C GLU A 126 -22.21 13.10 2.28
N LYS A 127 -23.47 13.45 2.61
CA LYS A 127 -23.80 14.03 3.91
C LYS A 127 -23.47 13.07 5.05
N GLU A 128 -23.73 11.79 4.85
CA GLU A 128 -23.52 10.69 5.80
C GLU A 128 -22.03 10.39 6.01
N ASP A 129 -21.18 10.85 5.11
CA ASP A 129 -19.74 10.64 5.20
C ASP A 129 -19.04 11.46 6.29
N ALA A 130 -19.75 12.46 6.85
CA ALA A 130 -19.24 13.33 7.90
C ALA A 130 -17.88 13.99 7.59
N PHE A 131 -17.65 14.36 6.33
CA PHE A 131 -16.58 15.30 5.98
C PHE A 131 -16.97 16.70 6.44
N ALA A 132 -15.98 17.47 6.91
CA ALA A 132 -16.17 18.85 7.34
C ALA A 132 -16.29 19.81 6.13
N VAL A 133 -17.35 19.68 5.36
CA VAL A 133 -17.66 20.49 4.18
C VAL A 133 -19.15 20.86 4.16
N SER A 134 -19.46 22.04 3.64
CA SER A 134 -20.82 22.52 3.47
C SER A 134 -21.56 21.79 2.33
N GLU A 135 -22.89 21.91 2.29
CA GLU A 135 -23.72 21.38 1.20
C GLU A 135 -23.27 21.97 -0.14
N ALA A 136 -23.13 23.30 -0.21
CA ALA A 136 -22.72 23.99 -1.44
C ALA A 136 -21.36 23.52 -1.96
N GLU A 137 -20.40 23.24 -1.08
CA GLU A 137 -19.09 22.69 -1.46
C GLU A 137 -19.21 21.26 -2.01
N ARG A 138 -20.10 20.43 -1.44
CA ARG A 138 -20.38 19.08 -1.95
C ARG A 138 -20.97 19.10 -3.35
N GLU A 139 -22.00 19.93 -3.55
CA GLU A 139 -22.66 20.08 -4.84
C GLU A 139 -21.71 20.61 -5.93
N ALA A 140 -20.90 21.62 -5.59
CA ALA A 140 -19.87 22.15 -6.48
C ALA A 140 -18.83 21.09 -6.86
N TYR A 141 -18.38 20.30 -5.88
CA TYR A 141 -17.43 19.22 -6.12
C TYR A 141 -18.02 18.13 -7.02
N GLN A 142 -19.25 17.72 -6.77
CA GLN A 142 -19.96 16.72 -7.57
C GLN A 142 -20.15 17.19 -9.02
N SER A 143 -20.61 18.45 -9.23
CA SER A 143 -20.74 19.06 -10.54
C SER A 143 -19.41 19.09 -11.30
N ASN A 144 -18.32 19.46 -10.65
CA ASN A 144 -17.00 19.51 -11.27
C ASN A 144 -16.50 18.13 -11.70
N LEU A 145 -16.77 17.08 -10.92
CA LEU A 145 -16.40 15.70 -11.30
C LEU A 145 -17.25 15.18 -12.46
N GLN A 146 -18.53 15.56 -12.54
CA GLN A 146 -19.45 15.17 -13.61
C GLN A 146 -19.16 15.88 -14.95
N ALA A 147 -18.52 17.04 -14.92
CA ALA A 147 -18.14 17.79 -16.12
C ALA A 147 -17.03 17.11 -16.94
N GLY A 148 -16.42 16.04 -16.44
CA GLY A 148 -15.36 15.27 -17.10
C GLY A 148 -15.36 13.79 -16.72
N VAL A 149 -14.47 13.00 -17.35
CA VAL A 149 -14.24 11.60 -16.95
C VAL A 149 -13.22 11.61 -15.81
N SER A 150 -13.69 11.39 -14.57
CA SER A 150 -12.83 11.29 -13.38
C SER A 150 -12.80 9.86 -12.85
N VAL A 151 -11.60 9.26 -12.75
CA VAL A 151 -11.40 7.95 -12.15
C VAL A 151 -10.92 8.12 -10.71
N LEU A 152 -11.70 7.66 -9.74
CA LEU A 152 -11.33 7.66 -8.33
C LEU A 152 -10.63 6.33 -7.98
N ALA A 153 -9.31 6.28 -8.12
CA ALA A 153 -8.52 5.10 -7.80
C ALA A 153 -8.14 5.08 -6.31
N GLY A 154 -8.53 4.02 -5.61
CA GLY A 154 -8.17 3.77 -4.22
C GLY A 154 -6.97 2.84 -4.09
N TYR A 155 -6.38 2.79 -2.88
CA TYR A 155 -5.26 1.92 -2.54
C TYR A 155 -5.60 1.02 -1.36
N GLY A 156 -5.16 -0.25 -1.42
CA GLY A 156 -5.17 -1.17 -0.30
C GLY A 156 -3.74 -1.50 0.11
N THR A 157 -3.33 -1.12 1.33
CA THR A 157 -2.02 -1.45 1.90
C THR A 157 -2.14 -2.58 2.90
N VAL A 158 -1.04 -3.30 3.14
CA VAL A 158 -0.93 -4.25 4.25
C VAL A 158 -0.13 -3.61 5.36
N PHE A 159 -0.69 -3.64 6.57
CA PHE A 159 -0.08 -3.10 7.77
C PHE A 159 0.22 -4.23 8.74
N PHE A 160 1.50 -4.40 9.07
CA PHE A 160 2.00 -5.43 9.96
C PHE A 160 2.20 -4.82 11.35
N VAL A 161 1.54 -5.40 12.36
CA VAL A 161 1.73 -5.03 13.76
C VAL A 161 2.57 -6.10 14.43
N ARG A 162 3.84 -5.81 14.67
CA ARG A 162 4.80 -6.74 15.26
C ARG A 162 4.49 -7.01 16.73
N PRO A 163 4.80 -8.22 17.23
CA PRO A 163 4.70 -8.54 18.66
C PRO A 163 5.57 -7.59 19.49
N LYS A 164 5.22 -7.41 20.77
CA LYS A 164 6.05 -6.62 21.69
C LYS A 164 7.46 -7.19 21.82
N ASP A 165 7.57 -8.51 21.95
CA ASP A 165 8.85 -9.22 22.02
C ASP A 165 9.19 -9.82 20.65
N THR A 166 9.43 -8.96 19.65
CA THR A 166 9.79 -9.36 18.29
C THR A 166 11.10 -10.16 18.27
N ARG A 167 11.05 -11.34 17.66
CA ARG A 167 12.23 -12.21 17.47
C ARG A 167 12.29 -12.67 16.02
N TYR A 168 13.45 -12.51 15.41
CA TYR A 168 13.75 -13.02 14.09
C TYR A 168 14.58 -14.30 14.23
N ASP A 169 14.21 -15.34 13.49
CA ASP A 169 14.93 -16.61 13.38
C ASP A 169 14.73 -17.15 11.96
N THR A 170 15.66 -16.77 11.09
CA THR A 170 15.64 -17.19 9.68
C THR A 170 16.55 -18.37 9.46
N ARG A 171 15.97 -19.48 9.00
CA ARG A 171 16.71 -20.66 8.58
C ARG A 171 16.79 -20.74 7.06
N ILE A 172 18.01 -20.92 6.55
CA ILE A 172 18.28 -21.10 5.12
C ILE A 172 18.66 -22.56 4.88
N GLU A 173 18.05 -23.14 3.86
CA GLU A 173 18.39 -24.46 3.32
C GLU A 173 18.83 -24.26 1.87
N ASP A 174 20.14 -24.48 1.64
CA ASP A 174 20.77 -24.32 0.33
C ASP A 174 21.21 -25.69 -0.20
N GLY A 175 20.27 -26.41 -0.82
CA GLY A 175 20.52 -27.69 -1.45
C GLY A 175 21.02 -27.57 -2.90
N SER A 176 21.41 -28.67 -3.51
CA SER A 176 21.95 -28.69 -4.89
C SER A 176 20.94 -28.24 -5.95
N GLY A 177 19.66 -28.56 -5.79
CA GLY A 177 18.58 -28.22 -6.75
C GLY A 177 17.49 -27.32 -6.17
N HIS A 178 17.57 -26.97 -4.91
CA HIS A 178 16.51 -26.26 -4.20
C HIS A 178 17.08 -25.29 -3.18
N TYR A 179 16.43 -24.14 -3.02
CA TYR A 179 16.74 -23.14 -2.00
C TYR A 179 15.49 -22.77 -1.23
N ALA A 180 15.59 -22.74 0.09
CA ALA A 180 14.46 -22.37 0.94
C ALA A 180 14.88 -21.39 2.05
N VAL A 181 14.00 -20.47 2.37
CA VAL A 181 14.11 -19.52 3.48
C VAL A 181 12.90 -19.72 4.39
N ARG A 182 13.13 -20.24 5.59
CA ARG A 182 12.09 -20.49 6.59
C ARG A 182 12.14 -19.45 7.70
N ASN A 183 10.98 -18.92 8.06
CA ASN A 183 10.83 -18.03 9.19
C ASN A 183 10.41 -18.83 10.45
N ASN A 184 11.33 -19.07 11.38
CA ASN A 184 11.06 -19.68 12.69
C ASN A 184 10.83 -18.62 13.78
N GLY A 185 10.93 -17.34 13.43
CA GLY A 185 10.64 -16.21 14.33
C GLY A 185 9.16 -16.00 14.59
N ASN A 186 8.81 -14.91 15.26
CA ASN A 186 7.44 -14.54 15.58
C ASN A 186 6.98 -13.26 14.86
N SER A 187 7.76 -12.76 13.90
CA SER A 187 7.44 -11.61 13.07
C SER A 187 7.81 -11.87 11.61
N VAL A 188 7.10 -11.24 10.68
CA VAL A 188 7.33 -11.34 9.24
C VAL A 188 8.77 -10.96 8.89
N ILE A 189 9.37 -11.74 8.00
CA ILE A 189 10.61 -11.43 7.30
C ILE A 189 10.31 -11.25 5.81
N GLN A 190 11.24 -10.63 5.08
CA GLN A 190 11.04 -10.37 3.66
C GLN A 190 12.19 -10.97 2.85
N VAL A 191 11.86 -11.58 1.72
CA VAL A 191 12.76 -11.77 0.60
C VAL A 191 12.48 -10.64 -0.38
N ASP A 192 13.29 -9.59 -0.29
CA ASP A 192 13.13 -8.35 -1.03
C ASP A 192 14.05 -8.29 -2.24
N GLU A 193 13.62 -7.56 -3.26
CA GLU A 193 14.34 -7.42 -4.53
C GLU A 193 14.74 -8.77 -5.14
N PHE A 194 13.89 -9.79 -5.02
CA PHE A 194 14.17 -11.10 -5.58
C PHE A 194 14.21 -11.02 -7.11
N LYS A 195 15.38 -11.32 -7.66
CA LYS A 195 15.65 -11.37 -9.10
C LYS A 195 16.10 -12.78 -9.47
N ASN A 196 15.63 -13.27 -10.60
CA ASN A 196 16.05 -14.51 -11.22
C ASN A 196 16.53 -14.17 -12.63
N CYS A 197 17.84 -14.14 -12.83
CA CYS A 197 18.49 -13.69 -14.06
C CYS A 197 19.26 -14.84 -14.75
N VAL A 198 19.54 -14.70 -16.03
CA VAL A 198 20.53 -15.55 -16.71
C VAL A 198 21.91 -15.22 -16.12
N ALA A 199 22.67 -16.25 -15.72
CA ALA A 199 23.99 -16.07 -15.13
C ALA A 199 24.90 -15.20 -16.01
N GLY A 200 25.49 -14.17 -15.40
CA GLY A 200 26.32 -13.20 -16.11
C GLY A 200 25.59 -12.15 -16.95
N LYS A 201 24.24 -12.12 -16.94
CA LYS A 201 23.43 -11.11 -17.62
C LYS A 201 22.49 -10.42 -16.65
N THR A 202 22.75 -9.14 -16.35
CA THR A 202 21.97 -8.37 -15.36
C THR A 202 20.67 -7.80 -15.91
N ASP A 203 20.46 -7.81 -17.20
CA ASP A 203 19.32 -7.31 -17.97
C ASP A 203 18.36 -8.41 -18.44
N ASP A 204 18.78 -9.69 -18.38
CA ASP A 204 17.96 -10.86 -18.75
C ASP A 204 17.39 -11.52 -17.49
N CYS A 205 16.43 -10.85 -16.88
CA CYS A 205 15.81 -11.24 -15.60
C CYS A 205 14.30 -11.33 -15.71
N TYR A 206 13.70 -12.20 -14.89
CA TYR A 206 12.28 -12.13 -14.61
C TYR A 206 11.94 -10.86 -13.80
N PRO A 207 10.67 -10.42 -13.80
CA PRO A 207 10.24 -9.26 -12.98
C PRO A 207 10.64 -9.43 -11.52
N THR A 208 11.22 -8.37 -10.95
CA THR A 208 11.62 -8.35 -9.54
C THR A 208 10.40 -8.51 -8.63
N THR A 209 10.51 -9.36 -7.61
CA THR A 209 9.44 -9.59 -6.64
C THR A 209 9.87 -9.29 -5.21
N LYS A 210 8.86 -9.02 -4.36
CA LYS A 210 8.97 -8.94 -2.91
C LYS A 210 8.05 -9.98 -2.29
N ASN A 211 8.60 -10.83 -1.42
CA ASN A 211 7.87 -11.89 -0.76
C ASN A 211 7.93 -11.70 0.76
N HIS A 212 6.78 -11.76 1.41
CA HIS A 212 6.67 -11.72 2.86
C HIS A 212 6.53 -13.15 3.39
N ILE A 213 7.43 -13.53 4.29
CA ILE A 213 7.43 -14.85 4.91
C ILE A 213 6.90 -14.68 6.33
N LEU A 214 5.65 -15.04 6.54
CA LEU A 214 5.00 -14.97 7.85
C LEU A 214 5.64 -15.98 8.83
N PRO A 215 5.49 -15.82 10.14
CA PRO A 215 5.94 -16.78 11.14
C PRO A 215 5.53 -18.22 10.81
N GLY A 216 6.49 -19.16 10.89
CA GLY A 216 6.29 -20.58 10.56
C GLY A 216 6.25 -20.91 9.07
N ARG A 217 6.35 -19.93 8.17
CA ARG A 217 6.26 -20.15 6.71
C ARG A 217 7.63 -20.23 6.06
N THR A 218 7.61 -20.73 4.82
CA THR A 218 8.80 -20.94 3.98
C THR A 218 8.57 -20.33 2.61
N PHE A 219 9.53 -19.57 2.13
CA PHE A 219 9.68 -19.19 0.72
C PHE A 219 10.73 -20.12 0.10
N SER A 220 10.47 -20.64 -1.08
CA SER A 220 11.40 -21.55 -1.75
C SER A 220 11.33 -21.40 -3.26
N PHE A 221 12.44 -21.80 -3.91
CA PHE A 221 12.52 -21.89 -5.36
C PHE A 221 13.49 -23.02 -5.78
N ASP A 222 13.25 -23.57 -6.97
CA ASP A 222 14.12 -24.52 -7.59
C ASP A 222 15.25 -23.80 -8.33
N LYS A 223 16.48 -24.28 -8.14
CA LYS A 223 17.65 -23.80 -8.82
C LYS A 223 17.70 -24.36 -10.25
N GLN A 224 17.76 -23.48 -11.21
CA GLN A 224 17.86 -23.85 -12.64
C GLN A 224 19.28 -23.61 -13.14
N ALA A 225 19.87 -24.56 -13.81
CA ALA A 225 21.21 -24.45 -14.38
C ALA A 225 21.33 -23.20 -15.28
N GLY A 226 22.41 -22.44 -15.11
CA GLY A 226 22.64 -21.20 -15.86
C GLY A 226 21.82 -19.98 -15.37
N ARG A 227 21.15 -20.09 -14.23
CA ARG A 227 20.46 -18.96 -13.58
C ARG A 227 21.22 -18.50 -12.34
N GLU A 228 21.06 -17.21 -12.03
CA GLU A 228 21.55 -16.59 -10.79
C GLU A 228 20.40 -15.87 -10.12
N TYR A 229 20.25 -16.11 -8.81
CA TYR A 229 19.20 -15.53 -7.98
C TYR A 229 19.83 -14.54 -7.01
N THR A 230 19.35 -13.29 -7.02
CA THR A 230 19.83 -12.25 -6.09
C THR A 230 18.66 -11.69 -5.32
N PHE A 231 18.82 -11.49 -4.02
CA PHE A 231 17.78 -10.94 -3.15
C PHE A 231 18.36 -10.45 -1.83
N LYS A 232 17.55 -9.76 -1.07
CA LYS A 232 17.82 -9.36 0.31
C LYS A 232 16.90 -10.10 1.26
N ILE A 233 17.43 -10.65 2.33
CA ILE A 233 16.63 -11.05 3.49
C ILE A 233 16.58 -9.85 4.43
N VAL A 234 15.35 -9.43 4.79
CA VAL A 234 15.08 -8.29 5.65
C VAL A 234 14.39 -8.75 6.93
N GLU A 235 15.03 -8.50 8.08
CA GLU A 235 14.57 -8.78 9.43
C GLU A 235 14.49 -7.47 10.22
N GLY A 236 13.31 -6.86 10.27
CA GLY A 236 13.18 -5.51 10.84
C GLY A 236 13.98 -4.48 10.05
N GLU A 237 14.99 -3.88 10.70
CA GLU A 237 15.90 -2.92 10.07
C GLU A 237 17.16 -3.61 9.48
N ALA A 238 17.43 -4.85 9.89
CA ALA A 238 18.58 -5.60 9.41
C ALA A 238 18.33 -6.13 7.99
N GLN A 239 19.37 -6.04 7.14
CA GLN A 239 19.31 -6.51 5.75
C GLN A 239 20.58 -7.29 5.42
N LYS A 240 20.42 -8.41 4.71
CA LYS A 240 21.53 -9.23 4.22
C LYS A 240 21.32 -9.62 2.77
N ASN A 241 22.31 -9.31 1.92
CA ASN A 241 22.29 -9.70 0.51
C ASN A 241 22.64 -11.18 0.34
N HIS A 242 21.95 -11.82 -0.59
CA HIS A 242 22.17 -13.21 -0.97
C HIS A 242 22.34 -13.31 -2.48
N VAL A 243 23.27 -14.18 -2.91
CA VAL A 243 23.48 -14.57 -4.30
C VAL A 243 23.52 -16.10 -4.32
N VAL A 244 22.64 -16.68 -5.10
CA VAL A 244 22.50 -18.13 -5.25
C VAL A 244 22.67 -18.49 -6.72
N LYS A 245 23.51 -19.48 -7.01
CA LYS A 245 23.73 -19.98 -8.37
C LYS A 245 22.92 -21.26 -8.57
N GLY A 246 22.34 -21.36 -9.75
CA GLY A 246 21.63 -22.56 -10.20
C GLY A 246 22.50 -23.51 -11.01
#